data_7653186b50c6bb3682b7b586b9e6f976
#
_entry.id   7653186b50c6bb3682b7b586b9e6f976
#
_cell.length_a   1.000
_cell.length_b   1.000
_cell.length_c   1.000
_cell.angle_alpha   90.00
_cell.angle_beta   90.00
_cell.angle_gamma   90.00
#
_symmetry.space_group_name_H-M   'P 1'
#
loop_
_entity.id
_entity.type
_entity.pdbx_description
1 polymer ?
#
loop_
_entity_poly.entity_id
_entity_poly.type
_entity_poly.pdbx_seq_one_letter_code
_entity_poly.pdbx_strand_id
1 'polypeptide(L)'
;FGMKRYHSAVRPAILTAFLGYAFVVVALLYDVGQPWRLPYPLLVSQGTTSLLFEVGLCVGIYLTVLFIEWSPVGLEWLLGMKDAPCWLVRLRPRMHTIRKAVLCFTIPLTILGVVLSTMHQSSLGALFLIAPSKMHPLWYSPFMPVFFFISSMVAGLSMVIFEGTLSHKALHNKMDETHLREADGVVFGFGRAASFVLIGYFIIKVLDTTMDNDWHYLASGYGAWFAVEMVGFVLLPAFLYALGVREKNITLIRVASVFGVLGIVVNRFN
;
A
#
# COMPACT_ATOMS: atom_id res chain seq x y z
N PHE A 1 -15.12 4.74 -6.84
CA PHE A 1 -16.47 4.44 -7.29
C PHE A 1 -16.97 5.59 -8.18
N GLY A 2 -17.24 5.35 -9.48
CA GLY A 2 -17.78 6.34 -10.43
C GLY A 2 -16.80 7.35 -11.02
N MET A 3 -15.59 7.47 -10.51
CA MET A 3 -14.55 8.35 -11.08
C MET A 3 -13.79 7.64 -12.21
N LYS A 4 -14.33 7.72 -13.44
CA LYS A 4 -13.74 7.07 -14.63
C LYS A 4 -12.26 7.41 -14.84
N ARG A 5 -11.84 8.62 -14.42
CA ARG A 5 -10.46 9.12 -14.54
C ARG A 5 -9.40 8.23 -13.89
N TYR A 6 -9.72 7.53 -12.79
CA TYR A 6 -8.78 6.70 -12.06
C TYR A 6 -8.80 5.23 -12.47
N HIS A 7 -9.66 4.87 -13.42
CA HIS A 7 -9.86 3.46 -13.82
C HIS A 7 -8.59 2.85 -14.44
N SER A 8 -7.77 3.64 -15.12
CA SER A 8 -6.51 3.20 -15.74
C SER A 8 -5.46 2.77 -14.71
N ALA A 9 -5.48 3.35 -13.50
CA ALA A 9 -4.54 3.01 -12.43
C ALA A 9 -4.95 1.79 -11.60
N VAL A 10 -6.21 1.35 -11.67
CA VAL A 10 -6.72 0.27 -10.79
C VAL A 10 -6.06 -1.08 -11.10
N ARG A 11 -5.96 -1.46 -12.37
CA ARG A 11 -5.38 -2.77 -12.76
C ARG A 11 -3.91 -2.92 -12.34
N PRO A 12 -3.00 -1.98 -12.65
CA PRO A 12 -1.62 -2.08 -12.19
C PRO A 12 -1.52 -2.01 -10.66
N ALA A 13 -2.30 -1.15 -9.98
CA ALA A 13 -2.28 -1.06 -8.52
C ALA A 13 -2.68 -2.37 -7.84
N ILE A 14 -3.73 -3.07 -8.33
CA ILE A 14 -4.13 -4.39 -7.80
C ILE A 14 -3.02 -5.42 -8.02
N LEU A 15 -2.37 -5.43 -9.19
CA LEU A 15 -1.25 -6.33 -9.47
C LEU A 15 -0.08 -6.10 -8.53
N THR A 16 0.31 -4.84 -8.33
CA THR A 16 1.41 -4.48 -7.42
C THR A 16 1.08 -4.84 -5.98
N ALA A 17 -0.14 -4.57 -5.53
CA ALA A 17 -0.60 -4.97 -4.22
C ALA A 17 -0.57 -6.51 -4.05
N PHE A 18 -1.06 -7.26 -5.03
CA PHE A 18 -1.03 -8.73 -5.01
C PHE A 18 0.40 -9.27 -4.93
N LEU A 19 1.30 -8.78 -5.79
CA LEU A 19 2.71 -9.20 -5.79
C LEU A 19 3.40 -8.81 -4.48
N GLY A 20 3.17 -7.60 -3.98
CA GLY A 20 3.73 -7.14 -2.71
C GLY A 20 3.33 -8.04 -1.54
N TYR A 21 2.05 -8.38 -1.41
CA TYR A 21 1.57 -9.29 -0.36
C TYR A 21 2.04 -10.74 -0.56
N ALA A 22 2.15 -11.20 -1.80
CA ALA A 22 2.74 -12.50 -2.09
C ALA A 22 4.20 -12.57 -1.63
N PHE A 23 5.00 -11.52 -1.89
CA PHE A 23 6.37 -11.42 -1.39
C PHE A 23 6.45 -11.35 0.13
N VAL A 24 5.52 -10.65 0.81
CA VAL A 24 5.45 -10.65 2.28
C VAL A 24 5.22 -12.06 2.82
N VAL A 25 4.30 -12.83 2.24
CA VAL A 25 4.07 -14.22 2.65
C VAL A 25 5.30 -15.08 2.41
N VAL A 26 5.99 -14.93 1.26
CA VAL A 26 7.26 -15.63 1.00
C VAL A 26 8.34 -15.25 2.00
N ALA A 27 8.47 -13.96 2.33
CA ALA A 27 9.43 -13.50 3.34
C ALA A 27 9.12 -14.11 4.73
N LEU A 28 7.85 -14.15 5.13
CA LEU A 28 7.42 -14.80 6.38
C LEU A 28 7.75 -16.29 6.42
N LEU A 29 7.73 -17.01 5.29
CA LEU A 29 8.14 -18.42 5.24
C LEU A 29 9.61 -18.61 5.61
N TYR A 30 10.47 -17.63 5.32
CA TYR A 30 11.89 -17.66 5.74
C TYR A 30 12.06 -17.29 7.21
N ASP A 31 11.27 -16.35 7.72
CA ASP A 31 11.41 -15.81 9.08
C ASP A 31 10.86 -16.76 10.16
N VAL A 32 9.78 -17.46 9.89
CA VAL A 32 9.07 -18.31 10.87
C VAL A 32 9.86 -19.56 11.31
N GLY A 33 10.96 -19.92 10.64
CA GLY A 33 11.80 -21.08 10.94
C GLY A 33 11.14 -22.45 10.67
N GLN A 34 9.81 -22.54 10.76
CA GLN A 34 9.02 -23.74 10.41
C GLN A 34 7.89 -23.36 9.43
N PRO A 35 8.20 -23.23 8.12
CA PRO A 35 7.28 -22.68 7.12
C PRO A 35 5.94 -23.44 7.03
N TRP A 36 5.94 -24.75 7.24
CA TRP A 36 4.72 -25.57 7.24
C TRP A 36 3.76 -25.28 8.40
N ARG A 37 4.21 -24.57 9.44
CA ARG A 37 3.36 -24.14 10.57
C ARG A 37 2.76 -22.76 10.36
N LEU A 38 3.09 -22.05 9.27
CA LEU A 38 2.51 -20.74 8.99
C LEU A 38 0.97 -20.74 9.00
N PRO A 39 0.26 -21.74 8.43
CA PRO A 39 -1.20 -21.78 8.50
C PRO A 39 -1.73 -22.29 9.86
N TYR A 40 -0.87 -22.76 10.77
CA TYR A 40 -1.28 -23.38 12.03
C TYR A 40 -2.11 -22.45 12.94
N PRO A 41 -1.72 -21.15 13.14
CA PRO A 41 -2.54 -20.23 13.92
C PRO A 41 -3.92 -19.99 13.32
N LEU A 42 -4.06 -20.08 12.00
CA LEU A 42 -5.33 -19.85 11.29
C LEU A 42 -6.26 -21.07 11.34
N LEU A 43 -5.72 -22.29 11.30
CA LEU A 43 -6.51 -23.51 11.09
C LEU A 43 -6.61 -24.39 12.33
N VAL A 44 -5.60 -24.41 13.19
CA VAL A 44 -5.48 -25.40 14.27
C VAL A 44 -5.53 -24.76 15.67
N SER A 45 -4.77 -23.69 15.89
CA SER A 45 -4.65 -23.02 17.20
C SER A 45 -5.09 -21.57 17.09
N GLN A 46 -6.39 -21.34 16.98
CA GLN A 46 -6.97 -20.02 16.82
C GLN A 46 -6.90 -19.23 18.14
N GLY A 47 -6.00 -18.26 18.20
CA GLY A 47 -5.90 -17.30 19.29
C GLY A 47 -6.72 -16.04 19.01
N THR A 48 -8.05 -16.09 19.12
CA THR A 48 -8.96 -15.00 18.75
C THR A 48 -8.74 -13.68 19.50
N THR A 49 -8.00 -13.71 20.60
CA THR A 49 -7.62 -12.52 21.39
C THR A 49 -6.21 -12.02 21.07
N SER A 50 -5.48 -12.70 20.17
CA SER A 50 -4.12 -12.35 19.79
C SER A 50 -4.10 -11.41 18.59
N LEU A 51 -3.45 -10.25 18.73
CA LEU A 51 -3.20 -9.33 17.61
C LEU A 51 -2.43 -9.99 16.46
N LEU A 52 -1.52 -10.91 16.78
CA LEU A 52 -0.76 -11.66 15.77
C LEU A 52 -1.68 -12.56 14.92
N PHE A 53 -2.67 -13.19 15.55
CA PHE A 53 -3.69 -13.98 14.85
C PHE A 53 -4.52 -13.08 13.92
N GLU A 54 -4.95 -11.91 14.39
CA GLU A 54 -5.71 -10.94 13.61
C GLU A 54 -4.93 -10.48 12.37
N VAL A 55 -3.66 -10.10 12.53
CA VAL A 55 -2.77 -9.72 11.43
C VAL A 55 -2.65 -10.86 10.41
N GLY A 56 -2.36 -12.09 10.86
CA GLY A 56 -2.21 -13.25 9.98
C GLY A 56 -3.49 -13.57 9.21
N LEU A 57 -4.64 -13.52 9.88
CA LEU A 57 -5.94 -13.74 9.27
C LEU A 57 -6.25 -12.66 8.21
N CYS A 58 -6.05 -11.39 8.55
CA CYS A 58 -6.27 -10.27 7.62
C CYS A 58 -5.38 -10.38 6.37
N VAL A 59 -4.09 -10.71 6.54
CA VAL A 59 -3.16 -10.92 5.42
C VAL A 59 -3.62 -12.05 4.51
N GLY A 60 -3.98 -13.20 5.09
CA GLY A 60 -4.43 -14.37 4.32
C GLY A 60 -5.70 -14.10 3.52
N ILE A 61 -6.71 -13.50 4.15
CA ILE A 61 -7.96 -13.14 3.47
C ILE A 61 -7.70 -12.05 2.42
N TYR A 62 -6.91 -11.03 2.75
CA TYR A 62 -6.61 -9.93 1.82
C TYR A 62 -5.86 -10.40 0.57
N LEU A 63 -4.86 -11.27 0.74
CA LEU A 63 -4.16 -11.89 -0.39
C LEU A 63 -5.12 -12.68 -1.29
N THR A 64 -6.07 -13.41 -0.68
CA THR A 64 -7.11 -14.15 -1.41
C THR A 64 -8.02 -13.19 -2.20
N VAL A 65 -8.44 -12.09 -1.59
CA VAL A 65 -9.24 -11.05 -2.27
C VAL A 65 -8.49 -10.46 -3.45
N LEU A 66 -7.21 -10.07 -3.26
CA LEU A 66 -6.38 -9.53 -4.33
C LEU A 66 -6.17 -10.52 -5.48
N PHE A 67 -6.00 -11.81 -5.16
CA PHE A 67 -5.90 -12.86 -6.18
C PHE A 67 -7.20 -12.96 -6.99
N ILE A 68 -8.36 -12.93 -6.32
CA ILE A 68 -9.66 -12.96 -6.98
C ILE A 68 -9.85 -11.71 -7.85
N GLU A 69 -9.54 -10.51 -7.34
CA GLU A 69 -9.65 -9.25 -8.10
C GLU A 69 -8.72 -9.19 -9.31
N TRP A 70 -7.53 -9.80 -9.22
CA TRP A 70 -6.59 -9.87 -10.34
C TRP A 70 -6.97 -10.96 -11.36
N SER A 71 -7.69 -12.01 -10.95
CA SER A 71 -8.02 -13.17 -11.78
C SER A 71 -8.71 -12.84 -13.11
N PRO A 72 -9.61 -11.83 -13.26
CA PRO A 72 -10.18 -11.46 -14.54
C PRO A 72 -9.15 -11.06 -15.59
N VAL A 73 -8.06 -10.40 -15.17
CA VAL A 73 -6.97 -9.98 -16.06
C VAL A 73 -6.20 -11.20 -16.58
N GLY A 74 -5.85 -12.13 -15.66
CA GLY A 74 -5.22 -13.39 -16.03
C GLY A 74 -6.11 -14.27 -16.94
N LEU A 75 -7.41 -14.31 -16.64
CA LEU A 75 -8.38 -15.03 -17.49
C LEU A 75 -8.54 -14.39 -18.87
N GLU A 76 -8.53 -13.06 -18.99
CA GLU A 76 -8.53 -12.37 -20.29
C GLU A 76 -7.31 -12.75 -21.13
N TRP A 77 -6.13 -12.76 -20.51
CA TRP A 77 -4.90 -13.16 -21.20
C TRP A 77 -4.94 -14.61 -21.66
N LEU A 78 -5.39 -15.56 -20.81
CA LEU A 78 -5.52 -16.97 -21.16
C LEU A 78 -6.57 -17.21 -22.27
N LEU A 79 -7.68 -16.50 -22.23
CA LEU A 79 -8.72 -16.59 -23.27
C LEU A 79 -8.27 -16.01 -24.62
N GLY A 80 -7.36 -15.03 -24.61
CA GLY A 80 -6.80 -14.38 -25.79
C GLY A 80 -5.70 -15.20 -26.50
N MET A 81 -5.18 -16.27 -25.90
CA MET A 81 -4.17 -17.13 -26.51
C MET A 81 -4.70 -17.83 -27.74
N LYS A 82 -4.08 -17.61 -28.91
CA LYS A 82 -4.45 -18.25 -30.20
C LYS A 82 -4.07 -19.73 -30.23
N ASP A 83 -2.89 -20.06 -29.69
CA ASP A 83 -2.31 -21.42 -29.67
C ASP A 83 -2.52 -22.08 -28.30
N ALA A 84 -3.78 -22.07 -27.80
CA ALA A 84 -4.08 -22.63 -26.51
C ALA A 84 -4.09 -24.17 -26.55
N PRO A 85 -3.48 -24.87 -25.59
CA PRO A 85 -3.54 -26.33 -25.52
C PRO A 85 -4.98 -26.84 -25.36
N CYS A 86 -5.26 -28.05 -25.86
CA CYS A 86 -6.59 -28.62 -25.95
C CYS A 86 -7.37 -28.60 -24.62
N TRP A 87 -6.71 -28.84 -23.49
CA TRP A 87 -7.30 -28.79 -22.17
C TRP A 87 -7.81 -27.38 -21.79
N LEU A 88 -7.08 -26.31 -22.23
CA LEU A 88 -7.45 -24.93 -21.98
C LEU A 88 -8.69 -24.55 -22.81
N VAL A 89 -8.76 -25.01 -24.07
CA VAL A 89 -9.93 -24.81 -24.93
C VAL A 89 -11.18 -25.42 -24.32
N ARG A 90 -11.07 -26.59 -23.70
CA ARG A 90 -12.19 -27.28 -23.02
C ARG A 90 -12.66 -26.53 -21.79
N LEU A 91 -11.77 -25.76 -21.12
CA LEU A 91 -12.09 -24.97 -19.92
C LEU A 91 -12.64 -23.56 -20.24
N ARG A 92 -12.53 -23.07 -21.48
CA ARG A 92 -12.99 -21.73 -21.89
C ARG A 92 -14.39 -21.36 -21.38
N PRO A 93 -15.44 -22.20 -21.51
CA PRO A 93 -16.78 -21.83 -21.05
C PRO A 93 -16.83 -21.60 -19.52
N ARG A 94 -16.12 -22.42 -18.73
CA ARG A 94 -16.00 -22.23 -17.28
C ARG A 94 -15.24 -20.95 -16.94
N MET A 95 -14.15 -20.65 -17.65
CA MET A 95 -13.37 -19.44 -17.46
C MET A 95 -14.20 -18.17 -17.73
N HIS A 96 -15.05 -18.18 -18.77
CA HIS A 96 -15.99 -17.08 -19.03
C HIS A 96 -16.99 -16.90 -17.90
N THR A 97 -17.52 -17.98 -17.35
CA THR A 97 -18.47 -17.95 -16.23
C THR A 97 -17.80 -17.40 -14.97
N ILE A 98 -16.59 -17.88 -14.62
CA ILE A 98 -15.82 -17.40 -13.46
C ILE A 98 -15.52 -15.91 -13.62
N ARG A 99 -15.02 -15.49 -14.78
CA ARG A 99 -14.73 -14.08 -15.06
C ARG A 99 -15.99 -13.21 -14.87
N LYS A 100 -17.13 -13.62 -15.41
CA LYS A 100 -18.39 -12.90 -15.27
C LYS A 100 -18.84 -12.81 -13.80
N ALA A 101 -18.70 -13.90 -13.05
CA ALA A 101 -19.02 -13.94 -11.62
C ALA A 101 -18.12 -12.97 -10.84
N VAL A 102 -16.79 -13.01 -11.03
CA VAL A 102 -15.87 -12.10 -10.34
C VAL A 102 -16.17 -10.64 -10.68
N LEU A 103 -16.43 -10.31 -11.96
CA LEU A 103 -16.81 -8.95 -12.36
C LEU A 103 -18.12 -8.49 -11.71
N CYS A 104 -19.09 -9.39 -11.48
CA CYS A 104 -20.31 -9.07 -10.75
C CYS A 104 -20.03 -8.73 -9.27
N PHE A 105 -19.06 -9.40 -8.65
CA PHE A 105 -18.67 -9.19 -7.25
C PHE A 105 -17.53 -8.17 -7.06
N THR A 106 -17.11 -7.45 -8.09
CA THR A 106 -16.00 -6.49 -7.99
C THR A 106 -16.21 -5.45 -6.88
N ILE A 107 -17.43 -4.86 -6.77
CA ILE A 107 -17.70 -3.81 -5.77
C ILE A 107 -17.57 -4.35 -4.34
N PRO A 108 -18.26 -5.43 -3.93
CA PRO A 108 -18.09 -5.97 -2.59
C PRO A 108 -16.66 -6.47 -2.30
N LEU A 109 -15.95 -7.03 -3.29
CA LEU A 109 -14.55 -7.43 -3.14
C LEU A 109 -13.65 -6.23 -2.87
N THR A 110 -13.82 -5.15 -3.63
CA THR A 110 -13.04 -3.92 -3.43
C THR A 110 -13.32 -3.29 -2.04
N ILE A 111 -14.57 -3.26 -1.59
CA ILE A 111 -14.91 -2.79 -0.24
C ILE A 111 -14.23 -3.67 0.81
N LEU A 112 -14.34 -4.99 0.67
CA LEU A 112 -13.69 -5.95 1.57
C LEU A 112 -12.17 -5.76 1.56
N GLY A 113 -11.55 -5.58 0.40
CA GLY A 113 -10.12 -5.31 0.26
C GLY A 113 -9.68 -4.06 1.00
N VAL A 114 -10.42 -2.95 0.87
CA VAL A 114 -10.13 -1.70 1.60
C VAL A 114 -10.25 -1.92 3.11
N VAL A 115 -11.30 -2.56 3.59
CA VAL A 115 -11.50 -2.84 5.03
C VAL A 115 -10.36 -3.70 5.57
N LEU A 116 -10.03 -4.80 4.90
CA LEU A 116 -8.95 -5.70 5.34
C LEU A 116 -7.58 -5.01 5.33
N SER A 117 -7.30 -4.21 4.31
CA SER A 117 -6.05 -3.44 4.24
C SER A 117 -5.93 -2.43 5.37
N THR A 118 -7.01 -1.72 5.71
CA THR A 118 -7.02 -0.75 6.81
C THR A 118 -6.87 -1.43 8.17
N MET A 119 -7.60 -2.52 8.42
CA MET A 119 -7.49 -3.31 9.64
C MET A 119 -6.08 -3.87 9.81
N HIS A 120 -5.53 -4.49 8.77
CA HIS A 120 -4.17 -5.04 8.80
C HIS A 120 -3.11 -3.99 9.19
N GLN A 121 -3.14 -2.81 8.59
CA GLN A 121 -2.17 -1.76 8.90
C GLN A 121 -2.34 -1.22 10.32
N SER A 122 -3.57 -1.04 10.78
CA SER A 122 -3.87 -0.60 12.14
C SER A 122 -3.43 -1.64 13.18
N SER A 123 -3.72 -2.92 12.94
CA SER A 123 -3.32 -4.03 13.83
C SER A 123 -1.79 -4.20 13.89
N LEU A 124 -1.06 -3.96 12.78
CA LEU A 124 0.41 -3.91 12.80
C LEU A 124 0.91 -2.79 13.72
N GLY A 125 0.30 -1.61 13.68
CA GLY A 125 0.61 -0.52 14.63
C GLY A 125 0.33 -0.92 16.07
N ALA A 126 -0.77 -1.63 16.33
CA ALA A 126 -1.14 -2.11 17.65
C ALA A 126 -0.15 -3.13 18.23
N LEU A 127 0.53 -3.93 17.39
CA LEU A 127 1.57 -4.86 17.84
C LEU A 127 2.72 -4.15 18.56
N PHE A 128 3.09 -2.93 18.11
CA PHE A 128 4.16 -2.17 18.75
C PHE A 128 3.77 -1.64 20.15
N LEU A 129 2.48 -1.52 20.46
CA LEU A 129 2.01 -1.11 21.78
C LEU A 129 2.29 -2.17 22.86
N ILE A 130 2.48 -3.44 22.48
CA ILE A 130 2.75 -4.54 23.42
C ILE A 130 4.19 -4.47 23.97
N ALA A 131 5.11 -3.81 23.26
CA ALA A 131 6.52 -3.77 23.62
C ALA A 131 7.07 -2.33 23.72
N PRO A 132 6.56 -1.50 24.65
CA PRO A 132 6.93 -0.09 24.75
C PRO A 132 8.42 0.12 25.05
N SER A 133 9.05 -0.81 25.75
CA SER A 133 10.49 -0.74 26.10
C SER A 133 11.43 -1.02 24.92
N LYS A 134 10.92 -1.46 23.77
CA LYS A 134 11.73 -1.76 22.57
C LYS A 134 11.86 -0.55 21.64
N MET A 135 11.04 0.48 21.83
CA MET A 135 11.02 1.68 21.00
C MET A 135 11.50 2.90 21.79
N HIS A 136 12.14 3.81 21.09
CA HIS A 136 12.51 5.10 21.70
C HIS A 136 11.24 5.96 21.87
N PRO A 137 11.08 6.76 22.98
CA PRO A 137 9.89 7.55 23.25
C PRO A 137 9.40 8.42 22.06
N LEU A 138 10.30 9.04 21.31
CA LEU A 138 9.95 9.86 20.12
C LEU A 138 9.13 9.13 19.06
N TRP A 139 9.26 7.81 18.94
CA TRP A 139 8.51 6.99 17.97
C TRP A 139 7.36 6.23 18.61
N TYR A 140 7.49 5.90 19.91
CA TYR A 140 6.41 5.24 20.64
C TYR A 140 5.26 6.22 20.91
N SER A 141 4.04 5.79 20.69
CA SER A 141 2.83 6.56 20.97
C SER A 141 1.62 5.64 21.09
N PRO A 142 0.64 5.94 21.94
CA PRO A 142 -0.66 5.26 21.94
C PRO A 142 -1.40 5.35 20.60
N PHE A 143 -1.07 6.36 19.77
CA PHE A 143 -1.63 6.55 18.42
C PHE A 143 -0.92 5.75 17.31
N MET A 144 -0.02 4.81 17.65
CA MET A 144 0.67 3.96 16.67
C MET A 144 -0.25 3.33 15.62
N PRO A 145 -1.42 2.75 15.97
CA PRO A 145 -2.34 2.21 14.96
C PRO A 145 -2.79 3.26 13.94
N VAL A 146 -3.02 4.50 14.38
CA VAL A 146 -3.42 5.62 13.52
C VAL A 146 -2.27 6.06 12.62
N PHE A 147 -1.05 6.15 13.16
CA PHE A 147 0.15 6.49 12.36
C PHE A 147 0.43 5.45 11.30
N PHE A 148 0.30 4.17 11.63
CA PHE A 148 0.47 3.08 10.67
C PHE A 148 -0.58 3.14 9.56
N PHE A 149 -1.82 3.41 9.90
CA PHE A 149 -2.90 3.56 8.93
C PHE A 149 -2.66 4.76 8.00
N ILE A 150 -2.40 5.96 8.55
CA ILE A 150 -2.20 7.17 7.73
C ILE A 150 -0.96 7.04 6.85
N SER A 151 0.14 6.53 7.38
CA SER A 151 1.36 6.33 6.60
C SER A 151 1.19 5.29 5.48
N SER A 152 0.35 4.27 5.67
CA SER A 152 0.03 3.30 4.61
C SER A 152 -0.75 3.92 3.45
N MET A 153 -1.62 4.89 3.72
CA MET A 153 -2.30 5.66 2.66
C MET A 153 -1.28 6.44 1.81
N VAL A 154 -0.31 7.09 2.45
CA VAL A 154 0.78 7.79 1.75
C VAL A 154 1.61 6.81 0.94
N ALA A 155 1.94 5.64 1.52
CA ALA A 155 2.66 4.57 0.82
C ALA A 155 1.95 4.16 -0.47
N GLY A 156 0.66 3.87 -0.39
CA GLY A 156 -0.14 3.45 -1.54
C GLY A 156 -0.18 4.53 -2.63
N LEU A 157 -0.48 5.78 -2.27
CA LEU A 157 -0.53 6.90 -3.22
C LEU A 157 0.83 7.15 -3.87
N SER A 158 1.91 7.18 -3.08
CA SER A 158 3.27 7.39 -3.58
C SER A 158 3.74 6.23 -4.46
N MET A 159 3.40 4.98 -4.09
CA MET A 159 3.79 3.79 -4.85
C MET A 159 3.10 3.73 -6.22
N VAL A 160 1.81 4.06 -6.30
CA VAL A 160 1.09 4.10 -7.58
C VAL A 160 1.68 5.17 -8.51
N ILE A 161 2.08 6.35 -8.00
CA ILE A 161 2.74 7.39 -8.78
C ILE A 161 4.13 6.90 -9.24
N PHE A 162 4.90 6.30 -8.33
CA PHE A 162 6.24 5.77 -8.61
C PHE A 162 6.21 4.67 -9.67
N GLU A 163 5.33 3.69 -9.51
CA GLU A 163 5.14 2.58 -10.45
C GLU A 163 4.64 3.08 -11.81
N GLY A 164 3.66 3.98 -11.82
CA GLY A 164 3.18 4.62 -13.05
C GLY A 164 4.30 5.34 -13.79
N THR A 165 5.22 5.98 -13.07
CA THR A 165 6.41 6.63 -13.65
C THR A 165 7.37 5.63 -14.28
N LEU A 166 7.64 4.52 -13.56
CA LEU A 166 8.53 3.48 -14.04
C LEU A 166 7.94 2.76 -15.25
N SER A 167 6.66 2.43 -15.20
CA SER A 167 5.90 1.81 -16.30
C SER A 167 5.88 2.71 -17.54
N HIS A 168 5.64 4.00 -17.37
CA HIS A 168 5.70 4.99 -18.45
C HIS A 168 7.08 5.02 -19.11
N LYS A 169 8.17 5.01 -18.32
CA LYS A 169 9.53 5.01 -18.84
C LYS A 169 9.86 3.70 -19.59
N ALA A 170 9.38 2.56 -19.09
CA ALA A 170 9.66 1.25 -19.68
C ALA A 170 8.81 0.96 -20.92
N LEU A 171 7.58 1.45 -20.99
CA LEU A 171 6.61 1.12 -22.04
C LEU A 171 6.28 2.30 -22.96
N HIS A 172 7.05 3.40 -22.89
CA HIS A 172 6.82 4.63 -23.66
C HIS A 172 6.53 4.38 -25.15
N ASN A 173 7.24 3.44 -25.78
CA ASN A 173 7.10 3.13 -27.21
C ASN A 173 5.83 2.32 -27.56
N LYS A 174 5.05 1.89 -26.56
CA LYS A 174 3.85 1.05 -26.72
C LYS A 174 2.55 1.72 -26.27
N MET A 175 2.63 2.95 -25.75
CA MET A 175 1.49 3.67 -25.20
C MET A 175 1.02 4.78 -26.12
N ASP A 176 -0.30 4.87 -26.33
CA ASP A 176 -0.93 5.97 -27.06
C ASP A 176 -0.90 7.28 -26.28
N GLU A 177 -0.81 8.43 -26.97
CA GLU A 177 -0.82 9.77 -26.34
C GLU A 177 -2.05 10.06 -25.47
N THR A 178 -3.19 9.48 -25.81
CA THR A 178 -4.42 9.61 -25.02
C THR A 178 -4.30 8.96 -23.64
N HIS A 179 -3.69 7.77 -23.56
CA HIS A 179 -3.41 7.10 -22.30
C HIS A 179 -2.37 7.84 -21.45
N LEU A 180 -1.42 8.50 -22.09
CA LEU A 180 -0.41 9.32 -21.40
C LEU A 180 -1.05 10.52 -20.70
N ARG A 181 -1.97 11.24 -21.35
CA ARG A 181 -2.68 12.39 -20.76
C ARG A 181 -3.62 11.97 -19.62
N GLU A 182 -4.26 10.82 -19.75
CA GLU A 182 -5.11 10.27 -18.67
C GLU A 182 -4.26 9.90 -17.45
N ALA A 183 -3.11 9.26 -17.65
CA ALA A 183 -2.16 8.91 -16.60
C ALA A 183 -1.65 10.15 -15.85
N ASP A 184 -1.32 11.23 -16.56
CA ASP A 184 -0.89 12.48 -15.95
C ASP A 184 -1.98 13.08 -15.05
N GLY A 185 -3.23 13.00 -15.50
CA GLY A 185 -4.37 13.43 -14.69
C GLY A 185 -4.53 12.67 -13.38
N VAL A 186 -4.24 11.37 -13.39
CA VAL A 186 -4.24 10.50 -12.19
C VAL A 186 -3.11 10.92 -11.23
N VAL A 187 -1.91 11.16 -11.77
CA VAL A 187 -0.73 11.59 -10.99
C VAL A 187 -1.02 12.88 -10.22
N PHE A 188 -1.65 13.88 -10.85
CA PHE A 188 -2.04 15.12 -10.15
C PHE A 188 -3.07 14.89 -9.04
N GLY A 189 -4.04 14.00 -9.28
CA GLY A 189 -5.05 13.67 -8.27
C GLY A 189 -4.44 12.98 -7.03
N PHE A 190 -3.59 12.00 -7.26
CA PHE A 190 -2.90 11.28 -6.18
C PHE A 190 -1.86 12.15 -5.47
N GLY A 191 -1.12 12.99 -6.20
CA GLY A 191 -0.20 13.96 -5.60
C GLY A 191 -0.90 14.94 -4.66
N ARG A 192 -2.09 15.44 -5.03
CA ARG A 192 -2.90 16.28 -4.16
C ARG A 192 -3.33 15.54 -2.89
N ALA A 193 -3.84 14.31 -3.03
CA ALA A 193 -4.26 13.50 -1.89
C ALA A 193 -3.07 13.20 -0.97
N ALA A 194 -1.91 12.81 -1.52
CA ALA A 194 -0.70 12.51 -0.76
C ALA A 194 -0.20 13.72 0.03
N SER A 195 -0.23 14.93 -0.55
CA SER A 195 0.13 16.16 0.15
C SER A 195 -0.77 16.41 1.38
N PHE A 196 -2.09 16.28 1.22
CA PHE A 196 -3.03 16.46 2.33
C PHE A 196 -2.81 15.44 3.44
N VAL A 197 -2.62 14.17 3.08
CA VAL A 197 -2.42 13.10 4.08
C VAL A 197 -1.09 13.28 4.82
N LEU A 198 -0.01 13.67 4.12
CA LEU A 198 1.28 13.95 4.75
C LEU A 198 1.25 15.14 5.71
N ILE A 199 0.57 16.22 5.33
CA ILE A 199 0.39 17.38 6.22
C ILE A 199 -0.41 16.97 7.45
N GLY A 200 -1.50 16.22 7.27
CA GLY A 200 -2.29 15.68 8.38
C GLY A 200 -1.46 14.79 9.30
N TYR A 201 -0.66 13.88 8.73
CA TYR A 201 0.27 13.04 9.49
C TYR A 201 1.25 13.87 10.31
N PHE A 202 1.86 14.89 9.69
CA PHE A 202 2.80 15.79 10.39
C PHE A 202 2.14 16.50 11.56
N ILE A 203 0.95 17.06 11.37
CA ILE A 203 0.22 17.78 12.44
C ILE A 203 -0.08 16.84 13.60
N ILE A 204 -0.59 15.63 13.33
CA ILE A 204 -0.92 14.66 14.38
C ILE A 204 0.35 14.24 15.12
N LYS A 205 1.48 14.05 14.42
CA LYS A 205 2.74 13.65 15.04
C LYS A 205 3.34 14.76 15.92
N VAL A 206 3.22 16.03 15.51
CA VAL A 206 3.62 17.17 16.34
C VAL A 206 2.74 17.29 17.58
N LEU A 207 1.43 17.11 17.43
CA LEU A 207 0.50 17.11 18.58
C LEU A 207 0.82 15.98 19.57
N ASP A 208 1.08 14.78 19.07
CA ASP A 208 1.48 13.62 19.85
C ASP A 208 2.74 13.89 20.67
N THR A 209 3.82 14.34 20.04
CA THR A 209 5.08 14.71 20.70
C THR A 209 4.87 15.82 21.75
N THR A 210 3.92 16.73 21.52
CA THR A 210 3.59 17.81 22.46
C THR A 210 2.82 17.28 23.66
N MET A 211 1.89 16.36 23.45
CA MET A 211 1.07 15.76 24.54
C MET A 211 1.93 14.91 25.49
N ASP A 212 2.89 14.16 24.94
CA ASP A 212 3.80 13.33 25.73
C ASP A 212 4.97 14.13 26.34
N ASN A 213 5.10 15.42 26.00
CA ASN A 213 6.17 16.31 26.45
C ASN A 213 7.59 15.81 26.12
N ASP A 214 7.75 15.15 24.99
CA ASP A 214 8.99 14.50 24.55
C ASP A 214 9.99 15.44 23.87
N TRP A 215 9.73 16.76 23.90
CA TRP A 215 10.59 17.78 23.31
C TRP A 215 12.03 17.75 23.80
N HIS A 216 12.26 17.31 25.05
CA HIS A 216 13.59 17.22 25.63
C HIS A 216 14.48 16.17 24.93
N TYR A 217 13.89 15.15 24.31
CA TYR A 217 14.64 14.15 23.53
C TYR A 217 15.14 14.68 22.19
N LEU A 218 14.62 15.82 21.70
CA LEU A 218 15.10 16.41 20.46
C LEU A 218 16.55 16.90 20.54
N ALA A 219 17.06 17.19 21.73
CA ALA A 219 18.46 17.54 21.95
C ALA A 219 19.43 16.35 21.88
N SER A 220 18.92 15.14 21.68
CA SER A 220 19.71 13.91 21.56
C SER A 220 20.04 13.58 20.09
N GLY A 221 20.97 12.63 19.87
CA GLY A 221 21.26 12.11 18.52
C GLY A 221 20.03 11.47 17.85
N TYR A 222 19.18 10.80 18.62
CA TYR A 222 17.90 10.27 18.14
C TYR A 222 16.94 11.39 17.74
N GLY A 223 16.95 12.52 18.46
CA GLY A 223 16.14 13.68 18.12
C GLY A 223 16.57 14.31 16.79
N ALA A 224 17.86 14.36 16.50
CA ALA A 224 18.35 14.82 15.20
C ALA A 224 17.85 13.89 14.06
N TRP A 225 17.88 12.57 14.27
CA TRP A 225 17.35 11.60 13.30
C TRP A 225 15.84 11.75 13.12
N PHE A 226 15.09 11.91 14.20
CA PHE A 226 13.65 12.18 14.15
C PHE A 226 13.34 13.48 13.38
N ALA A 227 14.13 14.54 13.57
CA ALA A 227 13.99 15.78 12.80
C ALA A 227 14.27 15.57 11.30
N VAL A 228 15.29 14.79 10.94
CA VAL A 228 15.55 14.41 9.54
C VAL A 228 14.36 13.65 8.95
N GLU A 229 13.78 12.72 9.70
CA GLU A 229 12.59 11.98 9.26
C GLU A 229 11.39 12.91 9.05
N MET A 230 11.06 13.76 10.03
CA MET A 230 9.90 14.65 9.96
C MET A 230 10.05 15.74 8.89
N VAL A 231 11.23 16.34 8.76
CA VAL A 231 11.47 17.40 7.78
C VAL A 231 11.77 16.82 6.40
N GLY A 232 12.67 15.84 6.31
CA GLY A 232 13.16 15.30 5.04
C GLY A 232 12.19 14.33 4.37
N PHE A 233 11.46 13.53 5.14
CA PHE A 233 10.63 12.45 4.59
C PHE A 233 9.11 12.64 4.80
N VAL A 234 8.69 13.64 5.57
CA VAL A 234 7.28 14.01 5.72
C VAL A 234 7.00 15.38 5.13
N LEU A 235 7.64 16.45 5.63
CA LEU A 235 7.39 17.82 5.16
C LEU A 235 7.88 18.06 3.74
N LEU A 236 9.10 17.67 3.42
CA LEU A 236 9.67 17.90 2.09
C LEU A 236 8.81 17.25 0.98
N PRO A 237 8.46 15.96 1.03
CA PRO A 237 7.58 15.39 0.02
C PRO A 237 6.18 16.02 0.04
N ALA A 238 5.63 16.42 1.19
CA ALA A 238 4.35 17.11 1.26
C ALA A 238 4.38 18.43 0.46
N PHE A 239 5.44 19.23 0.64
CA PHE A 239 5.65 20.45 -0.11
C PHE A 239 5.91 20.21 -1.60
N LEU A 240 6.73 19.23 -1.96
CA LEU A 240 6.99 18.87 -3.35
C LEU A 240 5.71 18.45 -4.08
N TYR A 241 4.85 17.66 -3.42
CA TYR A 241 3.53 17.32 -3.95
C TYR A 241 2.65 18.55 -4.13
N ALA A 242 2.56 19.43 -3.12
CA ALA A 242 1.76 20.64 -3.18
C ALA A 242 2.23 21.57 -4.30
N LEU A 243 3.53 21.83 -4.41
CA LEU A 243 4.14 22.63 -5.46
C LEU A 243 3.93 22.01 -6.84
N GLY A 244 4.19 20.72 -6.98
CA GLY A 244 4.01 20.00 -8.25
C GLY A 244 2.57 20.06 -8.75
N VAL A 245 1.59 19.97 -7.85
CA VAL A 245 0.17 20.11 -8.19
C VAL A 245 -0.18 21.56 -8.55
N ARG A 246 0.35 22.53 -7.81
CA ARG A 246 0.11 23.97 -8.05
C ARG A 246 0.69 24.43 -9.39
N GLU A 247 1.93 24.05 -9.67
CA GLU A 247 2.66 24.43 -10.89
C GLU A 247 2.36 23.51 -12.08
N LYS A 248 1.51 22.50 -11.88
CA LYS A 248 1.23 21.46 -12.89
C LYS A 248 2.50 20.76 -13.39
N ASN A 249 3.50 20.63 -12.52
CA ASN A 249 4.78 20.02 -12.83
C ASN A 249 4.82 18.55 -12.39
N ILE A 250 4.67 17.64 -13.34
CA ILE A 250 4.66 16.20 -13.09
C ILE A 250 5.97 15.70 -12.54
N THR A 251 7.10 16.29 -12.96
CA THR A 251 8.42 15.87 -12.51
C THR A 251 8.58 16.06 -11.01
N LEU A 252 8.08 17.18 -10.45
CA LEU A 252 8.09 17.40 -9.00
C LEU A 252 7.28 16.35 -8.26
N ILE A 253 6.10 15.98 -8.78
CA ILE A 253 5.26 14.95 -8.16
C ILE A 253 5.94 13.57 -8.21
N ARG A 254 6.61 13.24 -9.31
CA ARG A 254 7.37 12.00 -9.46
C ARG A 254 8.56 11.94 -8.48
N VAL A 255 9.30 13.04 -8.33
CA VAL A 255 10.38 13.13 -7.34
C VAL A 255 9.82 13.01 -5.92
N ALA A 256 8.70 13.70 -5.61
CA ALA A 256 8.04 13.59 -4.33
C ALA A 256 7.61 12.15 -4.00
N SER A 257 7.18 11.37 -5.01
CA SER A 257 6.80 9.98 -4.79
C SER A 257 7.98 9.09 -4.37
N VAL A 258 9.17 9.34 -4.90
CA VAL A 258 10.40 8.65 -4.47
C VAL A 258 10.70 8.95 -3.00
N PHE A 259 10.64 10.23 -2.60
CA PHE A 259 10.82 10.63 -1.20
C PHE A 259 9.73 10.05 -0.30
N GLY A 260 8.49 10.00 -0.75
CA GLY A 260 7.38 9.40 -0.02
C GLY A 260 7.58 7.91 0.22
N VAL A 261 7.98 7.14 -0.81
CA VAL A 261 8.28 5.71 -0.66
C VAL A 261 9.47 5.48 0.27
N LEU A 262 10.58 6.19 0.06
CA LEU A 262 11.76 6.09 0.92
C LEU A 262 11.45 6.46 2.37
N GLY A 263 10.68 7.52 2.58
CA GLY A 263 10.30 7.98 3.92
C GLY A 263 9.53 6.92 4.70
N ILE A 264 8.63 6.18 4.04
CA ILE A 264 7.89 5.11 4.70
C ILE A 264 8.79 3.92 5.00
N VAL A 265 9.71 3.58 4.09
CA VAL A 265 10.71 2.53 4.35
C VAL A 265 11.54 2.90 5.58
N VAL A 266 12.09 4.13 5.64
CA VAL A 266 12.85 4.64 6.79
C VAL A 266 12.02 4.59 8.08
N ASN A 267 10.78 5.06 8.03
CA ASN A 267 9.87 5.05 9.19
C ASN A 267 9.56 3.64 9.72
N ARG A 268 9.65 2.60 8.89
CA ARG A 268 9.44 1.21 9.32
C ARG A 268 10.68 0.54 9.89
N PHE A 269 11.87 1.11 9.67
CA PHE A 269 13.13 0.63 10.24
C PHE A 269 13.50 1.28 11.57
N ASN A 270 12.82 2.35 11.95
CA ASN A 270 12.99 3.03 13.24
C ASN A 270 12.16 2.35 14.34
#